data_ea4d49641900f0b0eb4b92bf32cb20a7
#
_entry.id   ea4d49641900f0b0eb4b92bf32cb20a7
#
_cell.length_a   1.000
_cell.length_b   1.000
_cell.length_c   1.000
_cell.angle_alpha   90.00
_cell.angle_beta   90.00
_cell.angle_gamma   90.00
#
_symmetry.space_group_name_H-M   'P 1'
#
loop_
_entity.id
_entity.type
_entity.pdbx_description
1 polymer ?
#
loop_
_entity_poly.entity_id
_entity_poly.type
_entity_poly.pdbx_seq_one_letter_code
_entity_poly.pdbx_strand_id
1 'polypeptide(L)'
;MGKNDYMEKQRQMQQYYFDAGEAVGFQRCLDYMQSLLRNPKYVGKDTFGRKRWELLYEGLKECDQTYGEAFTNGVNADYCQEKLDANIREIFAEDTMPFAERYPMFKKIKYDKARKGWV
;
A
#
# COMPACT_ATOMS: atom_id res chain seq x y z
N MET A 1 -28.18 25.96 -3.66
CA MET A 1 -27.00 25.19 -3.24
C MET A 1 -25.85 26.14 -2.97
N GLY A 2 -25.23 26.03 -1.81
CA GLY A 2 -24.15 26.89 -1.44
C GLY A 2 -22.79 26.41 -1.89
N LYS A 3 -21.79 27.26 -1.70
CA LYS A 3 -20.39 26.97 -1.95
C LYS A 3 -19.92 25.66 -1.28
N ASN A 4 -20.46 25.38 -0.07
CA ASN A 4 -20.09 24.20 0.71
C ASN A 4 -20.48 22.89 0.02
N ASP A 5 -21.65 22.86 -0.63
CA ASP A 5 -22.11 21.68 -1.36
C ASP A 5 -21.21 21.36 -2.56
N TYR A 6 -20.80 22.39 -3.26
CA TYR A 6 -19.88 22.23 -4.40
C TYR A 6 -18.53 21.67 -3.94
N MET A 7 -17.97 22.24 -2.87
CA MET A 7 -16.70 21.81 -2.30
C MET A 7 -16.78 20.36 -1.81
N GLU A 8 -17.88 19.99 -1.17
CA GLU A 8 -18.10 18.64 -0.68
C GLU A 8 -18.17 17.63 -1.83
N LYS A 9 -18.90 17.96 -2.90
CA LYS A 9 -18.96 17.10 -4.09
C LYS A 9 -17.59 16.93 -4.74
N GLN A 10 -16.80 17.99 -4.78
CA GLN A 10 -15.43 17.92 -5.31
C GLN A 10 -14.56 16.95 -4.49
N ARG A 11 -14.63 17.02 -3.16
CA ARG A 11 -13.88 16.12 -2.27
C ARG A 11 -14.31 14.67 -2.46
N GLN A 12 -15.62 14.43 -2.52
CA GLN A 12 -16.15 13.08 -2.71
C GLN A 12 -15.70 12.50 -4.05
N MET A 13 -15.67 13.30 -5.11
CA MET A 13 -15.23 12.88 -6.42
C MET A 13 -13.72 12.54 -6.40
N GLN A 14 -12.90 13.39 -5.79
CA GLN A 14 -11.46 13.15 -5.65
C GLN A 14 -11.20 11.86 -4.86
N GLN A 15 -11.93 11.63 -3.79
CA GLN A 15 -11.80 10.43 -2.99
C GLN A 15 -12.19 9.18 -3.79
N TYR A 16 -13.27 9.27 -4.55
CA TYR A 16 -13.71 8.18 -5.42
C TYR A 16 -12.62 7.79 -6.43
N TYR A 17 -12.03 8.78 -7.12
CA TYR A 17 -10.99 8.49 -8.10
C TYR A 17 -9.72 7.96 -7.46
N PHE A 18 -9.39 8.43 -6.27
CA PHE A 18 -8.25 7.90 -5.52
C PHE A 18 -8.48 6.44 -5.15
N ASP A 19 -9.63 6.12 -4.59
CA ASP A 19 -9.97 4.75 -4.18
C ASP A 19 -10.05 3.81 -5.39
N ALA A 20 -10.61 4.27 -6.50
CA ALA A 20 -10.69 3.48 -7.72
C ALA A 20 -9.30 3.21 -8.28
N GLY A 21 -8.41 4.21 -8.28
CA GLY A 21 -7.03 4.05 -8.73
C GLY A 21 -6.24 3.08 -7.87
N GLU A 22 -6.42 3.15 -6.56
CA GLU A 22 -5.79 2.23 -5.61
C GLU A 22 -6.25 0.79 -5.85
N ALA A 23 -7.57 0.60 -6.01
CA ALA A 23 -8.13 -0.73 -6.26
C ALA A 23 -7.62 -1.33 -7.59
N VAL A 24 -7.56 -0.54 -8.65
CA VAL A 24 -7.03 -0.97 -9.94
C VAL A 24 -5.55 -1.33 -9.83
N GLY A 25 -4.77 -0.48 -9.15
CA GLY A 25 -3.34 -0.74 -8.95
C GLY A 25 -3.08 -2.01 -8.17
N PHE A 26 -3.85 -2.24 -7.11
CA PHE A 26 -3.73 -3.45 -6.29
C PHE A 26 -4.09 -4.69 -7.10
N GLN A 27 -5.21 -4.68 -7.83
CA GLN A 27 -5.63 -5.82 -8.66
C GLN A 27 -4.60 -6.11 -9.75
N ARG A 28 -4.08 -5.07 -10.40
CA ARG A 28 -3.04 -5.21 -11.43
C ARG A 28 -1.79 -5.87 -10.86
N CYS A 29 -1.39 -5.47 -9.66
CA CYS A 29 -0.25 -6.08 -8.97
C CYS A 29 -0.50 -7.56 -8.68
N LEU A 30 -1.70 -7.91 -8.22
CA LEU A 30 -2.09 -9.31 -7.98
C LEU A 30 -2.02 -10.12 -9.27
N ASP A 31 -2.54 -9.58 -10.37
CA ASP A 31 -2.53 -10.26 -11.66
C ASP A 31 -1.10 -10.52 -12.14
N TYR A 32 -0.22 -9.53 -11.99
CA TYR A 32 1.18 -9.68 -12.34
C TYR A 32 1.88 -10.72 -11.47
N MET A 33 1.62 -10.71 -10.18
CA MET A 33 2.18 -11.71 -9.26
C MET A 33 1.74 -13.11 -9.62
N GLN A 34 0.45 -13.30 -9.91
CA GLN A 34 -0.08 -14.60 -10.34
C GLN A 34 0.63 -15.09 -11.60
N SER A 35 0.85 -14.20 -12.55
CA SER A 35 1.54 -14.53 -13.80
C SER A 35 2.99 -14.93 -13.57
N LEU A 36 3.70 -14.19 -12.71
CA LEU A 36 5.10 -14.46 -12.40
C LEU A 36 5.27 -15.77 -11.62
N LEU A 37 4.38 -16.05 -10.68
CA LEU A 37 4.46 -17.23 -9.83
C LEU A 37 4.17 -18.53 -10.59
N ARG A 38 3.61 -18.45 -11.79
CA ARG A 38 3.40 -19.57 -12.67
C ARG A 38 4.54 -19.80 -13.65
N ASN A 39 5.49 -18.88 -13.70
CA ASN A 39 6.54 -18.91 -14.73
C ASN A 39 7.84 -19.49 -14.13
N PRO A 40 8.30 -20.66 -14.61
CA PRO A 40 9.53 -21.30 -14.08
C PRO A 40 10.77 -20.42 -14.22
N LYS A 41 10.78 -19.46 -15.13
CA LYS A 41 11.89 -18.53 -15.29
C LYS A 41 12.15 -17.74 -14.01
N TYR A 42 11.10 -17.43 -13.22
CA TYR A 42 11.21 -16.57 -12.04
C TYR A 42 11.14 -17.35 -10.73
N VAL A 43 10.45 -18.49 -10.69
CA VAL A 43 10.28 -19.26 -9.46
C VAL A 43 10.89 -20.65 -9.53
N GLY A 44 11.55 -20.99 -10.63
CA GLY A 44 12.15 -22.31 -10.81
C GLY A 44 11.09 -23.39 -10.93
N LYS A 45 11.35 -24.55 -10.32
CA LYS A 45 10.44 -25.70 -10.38
C LYS A 45 9.20 -25.56 -9.51
N ASP A 46 9.20 -24.58 -8.61
CA ASP A 46 8.15 -24.42 -7.60
C ASP A 46 7.08 -23.43 -8.05
N THR A 47 6.50 -23.68 -9.22
CA THR A 47 5.40 -22.86 -9.73
C THR A 47 4.17 -22.96 -8.83
N PHE A 48 3.45 -21.84 -8.72
CA PHE A 48 2.26 -21.77 -7.88
C PHE A 48 1.02 -22.26 -8.64
N GLY A 49 0.31 -23.22 -8.03
CA GLY A 49 -1.05 -23.54 -8.41
C GLY A 49 -2.04 -22.78 -7.54
N ARG A 50 -3.31 -23.15 -7.66
CA ARG A 50 -4.40 -22.45 -6.96
C ARG A 50 -4.24 -22.48 -5.43
N LYS A 51 -3.89 -23.61 -4.85
CA LYS A 51 -3.77 -23.74 -3.38
C LYS A 51 -2.67 -22.85 -2.80
N ARG A 52 -1.51 -22.83 -3.46
CA ARG A 52 -0.41 -22.00 -3.00
C ARG A 52 -0.72 -20.51 -3.19
N TRP A 53 -1.41 -20.17 -4.26
CA TRP A 53 -1.85 -18.79 -4.47
C TRP A 53 -2.85 -18.36 -3.40
N GLU A 54 -3.83 -19.20 -3.07
CA GLU A 54 -4.81 -18.89 -2.04
C GLU A 54 -4.15 -18.67 -0.67
N LEU A 55 -3.14 -19.49 -0.36
CA LEU A 55 -2.38 -19.34 0.88
C LEU A 55 -1.60 -18.00 0.89
N LEU A 56 -0.96 -17.65 -0.22
CA LEU A 56 -0.27 -16.38 -0.35
C LEU A 56 -1.24 -15.20 -0.21
N TYR A 57 -2.41 -15.30 -0.80
CA TYR A 57 -3.44 -14.28 -0.72
C TYR A 57 -3.93 -14.07 0.72
N GLU A 58 -4.10 -15.15 1.48
CA GLU A 58 -4.38 -15.03 2.91
C GLU A 58 -3.26 -14.31 3.66
N GLY A 59 -2.02 -14.58 3.29
CA GLY A 59 -0.86 -13.87 3.84
C GLY A 59 -0.89 -12.36 3.54
N LEU A 60 -1.36 -11.99 2.35
CA LEU A 60 -1.52 -10.56 2.00
C LEU A 60 -2.56 -9.88 2.90
N LYS A 61 -3.64 -10.58 3.22
CA LYS A 61 -4.64 -10.04 4.16
C LYS A 61 -4.06 -9.86 5.55
N GLU A 62 -3.24 -10.81 6.02
CA GLU A 62 -2.54 -10.68 7.30
C GLU A 62 -1.58 -9.50 7.29
N CYS A 63 -0.87 -9.27 6.19
CA CYS A 63 -0.01 -8.10 6.04
C CYS A 63 -0.80 -6.80 6.19
N ASP A 64 -1.99 -6.74 5.59
CA ASP A 64 -2.83 -5.56 5.72
C ASP A 64 -3.27 -5.34 7.17
N GLN A 65 -3.59 -6.40 7.90
CA GLN A 65 -3.93 -6.31 9.32
C GLN A 65 -2.73 -5.86 10.17
N THR A 66 -1.55 -6.35 9.83
CA THR A 66 -0.33 -6.08 10.62
C THR A 66 0.26 -4.71 10.32
N TYR A 67 0.28 -4.32 9.05
CA TYR A 67 1.00 -3.12 8.59
C TYR A 67 0.09 -2.03 8.04
N GLY A 68 -1.22 -2.28 7.94
CA GLY A 68 -2.15 -1.35 7.29
C GLY A 68 -2.16 0.04 7.91
N GLU A 69 -1.95 0.16 9.22
CA GLU A 69 -1.90 1.46 9.89
C GLU A 69 -0.72 2.33 9.45
N ALA A 70 0.30 1.73 8.83
CA ALA A 70 1.42 2.48 8.24
C ALA A 70 0.95 3.49 7.21
N PHE A 71 -0.19 3.22 6.56
CA PHE A 71 -0.74 4.03 5.47
C PHE A 71 -1.85 4.96 5.93
N THR A 72 -1.99 5.15 7.24
CA THR A 72 -3.00 6.02 7.87
C THR A 72 -2.31 7.15 8.63
N ASN A 73 -3.12 8.04 9.22
CA ASN A 73 -2.65 9.08 10.14
C ASN A 73 -2.86 8.68 11.61
N GLY A 74 -3.06 7.40 11.88
CA GLY A 74 -3.26 6.89 13.23
C GLY A 74 -2.01 6.98 14.10
N VAL A 75 -2.20 6.79 15.41
CA VAL A 75 -1.12 6.92 16.39
C VAL A 75 -0.03 5.85 16.22
N ASN A 76 -0.35 4.73 15.60
CA ASN A 76 0.59 3.63 15.37
C ASN A 76 1.22 3.64 13.98
N ALA A 77 0.96 4.69 13.18
CA ALA A 77 1.43 4.74 11.81
C ALA A 77 2.96 4.64 11.72
N ASP A 78 3.67 5.43 12.52
CA ASP A 78 5.14 5.45 12.50
C ASP A 78 5.72 4.10 12.95
N TYR A 79 5.12 3.50 13.95
CA TYR A 79 5.52 2.18 14.44
C TYR A 79 5.33 1.10 13.36
N CYS A 80 4.19 1.11 12.67
CA CYS A 80 3.92 0.16 11.59
C CYS A 80 4.83 0.37 10.39
N GLN A 81 5.14 1.63 10.05
CA GLN A 81 6.10 1.95 8.98
C GLN A 81 7.48 1.37 9.30
N GLU A 82 7.93 1.53 10.54
CA GLU A 82 9.23 1.03 10.96
C GLU A 82 9.28 -0.50 10.99
N LYS A 83 8.21 -1.13 11.44
CA LYS A 83 8.10 -2.61 11.40
C LYS A 83 8.15 -3.14 9.97
N LEU A 84 7.46 -2.48 9.05
CA LEU A 84 7.46 -2.87 7.65
C LEU A 84 8.86 -2.71 7.05
N ASP A 85 9.54 -1.60 7.35
CA ASP A 85 10.91 -1.37 6.93
C ASP A 85 11.86 -2.43 7.46
N ALA A 86 11.73 -2.78 8.74
CA ALA A 86 12.57 -3.81 9.35
C ALA A 86 12.37 -5.16 8.66
N ASN A 87 11.14 -5.50 8.29
CA ASN A 87 10.84 -6.74 7.60
C ASN A 87 11.43 -6.76 6.19
N ILE A 88 11.33 -5.65 5.47
CA ILE A 88 11.89 -5.52 4.12
C ILE A 88 13.42 -5.54 4.16
N ARG A 89 14.01 -5.03 5.24
CA ARG A 89 15.46 -5.03 5.46
C ARG A 89 16.05 -6.44 5.52
N GLU A 90 15.23 -7.42 5.87
CA GLU A 90 15.67 -8.83 5.82
C GLU A 90 16.02 -9.28 4.39
N ILE A 91 15.47 -8.60 3.38
CA ILE A 91 15.72 -8.93 1.98
C ILE A 91 16.87 -8.08 1.43
N PHE A 92 16.84 -6.78 1.68
CA PHE A 92 17.74 -5.82 1.02
C PHE A 92 18.88 -5.32 1.90
N ALA A 93 18.86 -5.65 3.21
CA ALA A 93 19.86 -5.20 4.18
C ALA A 93 20.08 -3.68 4.11
N GLU A 94 21.32 -3.25 3.91
CA GLU A 94 21.69 -1.84 3.85
C GLU A 94 21.12 -1.11 2.62
N ASP A 95 20.75 -1.85 1.58
CA ASP A 95 20.16 -1.28 0.36
C ASP A 95 18.66 -1.07 0.49
N THR A 96 18.09 -1.25 1.67
CA THR A 96 16.65 -1.06 1.91
C THR A 96 16.27 0.41 1.72
N MET A 97 15.34 0.64 0.80
CA MET A 97 14.75 1.97 0.62
C MET A 97 13.75 2.25 1.76
N PRO A 98 13.93 3.32 2.54
CA PRO A 98 13.01 3.63 3.66
C PRO A 98 11.58 3.87 3.20
N PHE A 99 10.61 3.72 4.11
CA PHE A 99 9.19 3.90 3.83
C PHE A 99 8.90 5.24 3.13
N ALA A 100 9.47 6.33 3.64
CA ALA A 100 9.23 7.66 3.08
C ALA A 100 9.68 7.78 1.62
N GLU A 101 10.71 7.05 1.23
CA GLU A 101 11.20 7.05 -0.15
C GLU A 101 10.38 6.12 -1.05
N ARG A 102 9.90 4.99 -0.50
CA ARG A 102 9.02 4.09 -1.24
C ARG A 102 7.64 4.70 -1.47
N TYR A 103 7.19 5.56 -0.54
CA TYR A 103 5.88 6.19 -0.57
C TYR A 103 6.00 7.70 -0.44
N PRO A 104 6.62 8.39 -1.42
CA PRO A 104 6.88 9.83 -1.32
C PRO A 104 5.60 10.67 -1.23
N MET A 105 4.48 10.18 -1.78
CA MET A 105 3.20 10.87 -1.69
C MET A 105 2.69 10.95 -0.26
N PHE A 106 2.97 9.94 0.57
CA PHE A 106 2.59 9.94 1.98
C PHE A 106 3.30 11.05 2.76
N LYS A 107 4.58 11.21 2.53
CA LYS A 107 5.36 12.27 3.15
C LYS A 107 4.80 13.65 2.80
N LYS A 108 4.47 13.86 1.53
CA LYS A 108 3.90 15.12 1.04
C LYS A 108 2.53 15.40 1.69
N ILE A 109 1.68 14.39 1.77
CA ILE A 109 0.35 14.50 2.38
C ILE A 109 0.47 14.88 3.85
N LYS A 110 1.35 14.23 4.62
CA LYS A 110 1.58 14.55 6.02
C LYS A 110 2.09 16.00 6.20
N TYR A 111 3.03 16.41 5.36
CA TYR A 111 3.56 17.76 5.40
C TYR A 111 2.48 18.80 5.13
N ASP A 112 1.66 18.59 4.10
CA ASP A 112 0.59 19.50 3.73
C ASP A 112 -0.45 19.62 4.84
N LYS A 113 -0.81 18.52 5.49
CA LYS A 113 -1.74 18.50 6.62
C LYS A 113 -1.20 19.27 7.81
N ALA A 114 0.05 19.06 8.17
CA ALA A 114 0.70 19.77 9.27
C ALA A 114 0.77 21.28 8.99
N ARG A 115 1.13 21.65 7.79
CA ARG A 115 1.21 23.05 7.34
C ARG A 115 -0.15 23.75 7.42
N LYS A 116 -1.23 23.01 7.14
CA LYS A 116 -2.60 23.54 7.17
C LYS A 116 -3.24 23.46 8.56
N GLY A 117 -2.54 22.95 9.56
CA GLY A 117 -3.05 22.83 10.92
C GLY A 117 -4.09 21.72 11.09
N TRP A 118 -4.01 20.67 10.28
CA TRP A 118 -4.95 19.54 10.33
C TRP A 118 -4.48 18.40 11.23
N VAL A 119 -3.38 18.58 11.88
CA VAL A 119 -2.79 17.53 12.76
C VAL A 119 -3.28 17.72 14.20
#